data_83bc1a5b15e51e43c350f9189e2918bf
#
_entry.id   83bc1a5b15e51e43c350f9189e2918bf
#
_cell.length_a   1.000
_cell.length_b   1.000
_cell.length_c   1.000
_cell.angle_alpha   90.00
_cell.angle_beta   90.00
_cell.angle_gamma   90.00
#
_symmetry.space_group_name_H-M   'P 1'
#
loop_
_entity.id
_entity.type
_entity.pdbx_description
1 polymer ?
#
loop_
_entity_poly.entity_id
_entity_poly.type
_entity_poly.pdbx_seq_one_letter_code
_entity_poly.pdbx_strand_id
1 'polypeptide(L)'
;MTSHAGDAIGKVVDAGVHGVIVPGVESAAEATALVRATRLPPLGGRSTGAARTALGVTDSTEPVLLPMVETAAGLDAAPEIAGVDGVDGIFVGPYDLSMSLGCRPGDDRVMTAISSVVETVRGEGKITGLFTARPDLLAAASVVDLVAVDTDVSALRRGVTDLFG
;
A
#
# COMPACT_ATOMS: atom_id res chain seq x y z
N MET A 1 -11.16 3.98 -10.32
CA MET A 1 -9.85 3.89 -11.03
C MET A 1 -10.07 3.87 -12.54
N THR A 2 -9.37 4.68 -13.30
CA THR A 2 -9.48 4.68 -14.77
C THR A 2 -8.74 3.48 -15.35
N SER A 3 -9.17 2.97 -16.52
CA SER A 3 -8.56 1.81 -17.20
C SER A 3 -7.03 1.91 -17.40
N HIS A 4 -6.50 3.13 -17.41
CA HIS A 4 -5.07 3.41 -17.55
C HIS A 4 -4.22 3.07 -16.30
N ALA A 5 -4.82 2.96 -15.12
CA ALA A 5 -4.07 2.61 -13.91
C ALA A 5 -3.64 1.13 -13.92
N GLY A 6 -4.48 0.23 -14.44
CA GLY A 6 -4.13 -1.18 -14.57
C GLY A 6 -2.94 -1.44 -15.49
N ASP A 7 -2.90 -0.74 -16.64
CA ASP A 7 -1.78 -0.86 -17.60
C ASP A 7 -0.47 -0.31 -17.03
N ALA A 8 -0.54 0.77 -16.24
CA ALA A 8 0.65 1.34 -15.59
C ALA A 8 1.22 0.39 -14.54
N ILE A 9 0.37 -0.22 -13.71
CA ILE A 9 0.76 -1.17 -12.67
C ILE A 9 1.39 -2.42 -13.31
N GLY A 10 0.79 -2.96 -14.37
CA GLY A 10 1.36 -4.08 -15.11
C GLY A 10 2.79 -3.81 -15.59
N LYS A 11 3.05 -2.63 -16.16
CA LYS A 11 4.39 -2.21 -16.59
C LYS A 11 5.40 -2.11 -15.44
N VAL A 12 4.98 -1.58 -14.29
CA VAL A 12 5.82 -1.51 -13.09
C VAL A 12 6.19 -2.91 -12.61
N VAL A 13 5.23 -3.82 -12.56
CA VAL A 13 5.46 -5.22 -12.19
C VAL A 13 6.38 -5.90 -13.21
N ASP A 14 6.20 -5.64 -14.51
CA ASP A 14 7.06 -6.18 -15.57
C ASP A 14 8.50 -5.64 -15.52
N ALA A 15 8.72 -4.49 -14.90
CA ALA A 15 10.06 -3.98 -14.62
C ALA A 15 10.79 -4.73 -13.49
N GLY A 16 10.12 -5.69 -12.80
CA GLY A 16 10.76 -6.58 -11.84
C GLY A 16 10.72 -6.10 -10.40
N VAL A 17 9.78 -5.24 -10.02
CA VAL A 17 9.58 -4.85 -8.62
C VAL A 17 9.12 -6.03 -7.77
N HIS A 18 9.54 -6.06 -6.50
CA HIS A 18 9.16 -7.12 -5.55
C HIS A 18 7.78 -6.89 -4.94
N GLY A 19 7.25 -5.68 -5.05
CA GLY A 19 5.91 -5.33 -4.56
C GLY A 19 5.47 -3.96 -5.02
N VAL A 20 4.17 -3.72 -4.89
CA VAL A 20 3.54 -2.45 -5.21
C VAL A 20 2.59 -2.03 -4.09
N ILE A 21 2.65 -0.75 -3.74
CA ILE A 21 1.68 -0.08 -2.88
C ILE A 21 0.83 0.80 -3.78
N VAL A 22 -0.49 0.61 -3.79
CA VAL A 22 -1.38 1.32 -4.72
C VAL A 22 -2.29 2.25 -3.94
N PRO A 23 -2.13 3.58 -4.09
CA PRO A 23 -2.90 4.57 -3.34
C PRO A 23 -4.38 4.65 -3.76
N GLY A 24 -5.23 5.15 -2.86
CA GLY A 24 -6.60 5.54 -3.13
C GLY A 24 -7.55 4.38 -3.41
N VAL A 25 -7.37 3.23 -2.77
CA VAL A 25 -8.27 2.08 -2.93
C VAL A 25 -9.43 2.18 -1.94
N GLU A 26 -10.64 2.20 -2.47
CA GLU A 26 -11.87 2.45 -1.71
C GLU A 26 -12.89 1.32 -1.80
N SER A 27 -12.58 0.22 -2.49
CA SER A 27 -13.51 -0.90 -2.65
C SER A 27 -12.82 -2.23 -2.97
N ALA A 28 -13.48 -3.35 -2.64
CA ALA A 28 -13.06 -4.69 -3.07
C ALA A 28 -13.03 -4.84 -4.60
N ALA A 29 -13.88 -4.12 -5.33
CA ALA A 29 -13.89 -4.14 -6.80
C ALA A 29 -12.60 -3.52 -7.37
N GLU A 30 -12.12 -2.43 -6.78
CA GLU A 30 -10.82 -1.83 -7.16
C GLU A 30 -9.67 -2.76 -6.79
N ALA A 31 -9.67 -3.33 -5.58
CA ALA A 31 -8.67 -4.30 -5.17
C ALA A 31 -8.62 -5.52 -6.11
N THR A 32 -9.78 -6.03 -6.53
CA THR A 32 -9.89 -7.11 -7.53
C THR A 32 -9.29 -6.70 -8.88
N ALA A 33 -9.51 -5.46 -9.32
CA ALA A 33 -8.90 -4.94 -10.55
C ALA A 33 -7.37 -4.86 -10.44
N LEU A 34 -6.83 -4.52 -9.27
CA LEU A 34 -5.39 -4.54 -9.00
C LEU A 34 -4.82 -5.96 -9.05
N VAL A 35 -5.50 -6.93 -8.45
CA VAL A 35 -5.12 -8.35 -8.54
C VAL A 35 -5.06 -8.79 -10.00
N ARG A 36 -6.06 -8.45 -10.80
CA ARG A 36 -6.06 -8.76 -12.23
C ARG A 36 -4.87 -8.17 -12.98
N ALA A 37 -4.44 -6.96 -12.61
CA ALA A 37 -3.32 -6.26 -13.24
C ALA A 37 -1.94 -6.77 -12.78
N THR A 38 -1.83 -7.35 -11.58
CA THR A 38 -0.55 -7.74 -10.97
C THR A 38 -0.28 -9.23 -11.03
N ARG A 39 -1.32 -10.07 -10.97
CA ARG A 39 -1.20 -11.53 -10.89
C ARG A 39 -1.22 -12.18 -12.27
N LEU A 40 -0.57 -13.32 -12.37
CA LEU A 40 -0.67 -14.21 -13.53
C LEU A 40 -1.95 -15.06 -13.45
N PRO A 41 -2.41 -15.62 -14.59
CA PRO A 41 -3.50 -16.59 -14.57
C PRO A 41 -3.14 -17.81 -13.69
N PRO A 42 -4.11 -18.44 -13.00
CA PRO A 42 -5.56 -18.19 -13.09
C PRO A 42 -6.06 -17.05 -12.20
N LEU A 43 -5.28 -16.54 -11.26
CA LEU A 43 -5.70 -15.54 -10.28
C LEU A 43 -5.87 -14.15 -10.90
N GLY A 44 -5.01 -13.80 -11.85
CA GLY A 44 -5.02 -12.52 -12.55
C GLY A 44 -5.10 -12.61 -14.07
N GLY A 45 -4.91 -11.47 -14.72
CA GLY A 45 -4.95 -11.34 -16.18
C GLY A 45 -3.64 -10.81 -16.78
N ARG A 46 -2.55 -10.71 -15.99
CA ARG A 46 -1.27 -10.23 -16.49
C ARG A 46 -0.67 -11.23 -17.47
N SER A 47 -0.15 -10.72 -18.58
CA SER A 47 0.55 -11.56 -19.57
C SER A 47 1.90 -12.04 -19.01
N THR A 48 2.26 -13.28 -19.31
CA THR A 48 3.59 -13.84 -19.04
C THR A 48 4.67 -13.28 -19.97
N GLY A 49 4.38 -12.20 -20.71
CA GLY A 49 5.14 -11.63 -21.80
C GLY A 49 6.67 -11.57 -21.57
N ALA A 50 7.40 -11.61 -22.68
CA ALA A 50 8.85 -11.73 -22.74
C ALA A 50 9.65 -10.58 -22.07
N ALA A 51 8.99 -9.51 -21.60
CA ALA A 51 9.68 -8.33 -21.09
C ALA A 51 10.55 -8.64 -19.85
N ARG A 52 10.03 -9.36 -18.87
CA ARG A 52 10.80 -9.75 -17.66
C ARG A 52 11.95 -10.71 -18.03
N THR A 53 11.69 -11.67 -18.88
CA THR A 53 12.70 -12.63 -19.34
C THR A 53 13.81 -11.95 -20.13
N ALA A 54 13.47 -10.95 -20.96
CA ALA A 54 14.42 -10.15 -21.72
C ALA A 54 15.31 -9.27 -20.83
N LEU A 55 14.83 -8.90 -19.63
CA LEU A 55 15.59 -8.13 -18.64
C LEU A 55 16.41 -9.03 -17.68
N GLY A 56 16.44 -10.35 -17.91
CA GLY A 56 17.16 -11.30 -17.06
C GLY A 56 16.48 -11.53 -15.69
N VAL A 57 15.26 -11.06 -15.47
CA VAL A 57 14.48 -11.33 -14.26
C VAL A 57 13.91 -12.74 -14.39
N THR A 58 14.61 -13.71 -13.84
CA THR A 58 14.21 -15.13 -13.85
C THR A 58 13.40 -15.54 -12.65
N ASP A 59 13.30 -14.67 -11.64
CA ASP A 59 12.52 -14.96 -10.46
C ASP A 59 11.03 -14.83 -10.76
N SER A 60 10.33 -15.95 -10.60
CA SER A 60 8.88 -16.07 -10.83
C SER A 60 8.04 -15.68 -9.61
N THR A 61 8.65 -15.03 -8.60
CA THR A 61 7.90 -14.59 -7.42
C THR A 61 6.85 -13.57 -7.81
N GLU A 62 5.64 -13.81 -7.37
CA GLU A 62 4.55 -12.86 -7.52
C GLU A 62 4.87 -11.62 -6.66
N PRO A 63 4.69 -10.39 -7.19
CA PRO A 63 4.97 -9.19 -6.42
C PRO A 63 3.97 -9.03 -5.28
N VAL A 64 4.43 -8.56 -4.14
CA VAL A 64 3.55 -8.19 -3.02
C VAL A 64 2.61 -7.07 -3.46
N LEU A 65 1.30 -7.24 -3.26
CA LEU A 65 0.27 -6.25 -3.58
C LEU A 65 -0.36 -5.72 -2.30
N LEU A 66 -0.13 -4.43 -2.03
CA LEU A 66 -0.70 -3.73 -0.89
C LEU A 66 -1.57 -2.55 -1.37
N PRO A 67 -2.91 -2.70 -1.47
CA PRO A 67 -3.81 -1.57 -1.58
C PRO A 67 -3.59 -0.59 -0.42
N MET A 68 -3.58 0.74 -0.72
CA MET A 68 -3.45 1.75 0.32
C MET A 68 -4.82 2.28 0.72
N VAL A 69 -5.14 2.14 1.99
CA VAL A 69 -6.31 2.75 2.65
C VAL A 69 -5.88 4.10 3.24
N GLU A 70 -6.45 5.16 2.68
CA GLU A 70 -6.10 6.55 3.03
C GLU A 70 -7.30 7.49 2.97
N THR A 71 -8.52 6.93 2.86
CA THR A 71 -9.78 7.68 2.88
C THR A 71 -10.79 7.03 3.83
N ALA A 72 -11.81 7.78 4.25
CA ALA A 72 -12.90 7.24 5.04
C ALA A 72 -13.62 6.08 4.32
N ALA A 73 -13.84 6.20 3.01
CA ALA A 73 -14.45 5.15 2.20
C ALA A 73 -13.56 3.90 2.15
N GLY A 74 -12.25 4.06 1.96
CA GLY A 74 -11.31 2.95 2.00
C GLY A 74 -11.23 2.29 3.37
N LEU A 75 -11.34 3.08 4.45
CA LEU A 75 -11.38 2.57 5.82
C LEU A 75 -12.62 1.70 6.05
N ASP A 76 -13.79 2.17 5.64
CA ASP A 76 -15.04 1.41 5.75
C ASP A 76 -15.01 0.11 4.92
N ALA A 77 -14.33 0.12 3.78
CA ALA A 77 -14.18 -1.04 2.90
C ALA A 77 -12.95 -1.93 3.23
N ALA A 78 -12.18 -1.61 4.25
CA ALA A 78 -10.95 -2.35 4.56
C ALA A 78 -11.16 -3.86 4.77
N PRO A 79 -12.24 -4.33 5.43
CA PRO A 79 -12.51 -5.77 5.56
C PRO A 79 -12.70 -6.45 4.20
N GLU A 80 -13.48 -5.86 3.31
CA GLU A 80 -13.75 -6.41 1.98
C GLU A 80 -12.51 -6.35 1.09
N ILE A 81 -11.69 -5.31 1.20
CA ILE A 81 -10.40 -5.18 0.49
C ILE A 81 -9.44 -6.26 0.99
N ALA A 82 -9.32 -6.44 2.31
CA ALA A 82 -8.47 -7.46 2.91
C ALA A 82 -8.90 -8.87 2.52
N GLY A 83 -10.20 -9.12 2.37
CA GLY A 83 -10.78 -10.41 1.97
C GLY A 83 -10.55 -10.78 0.50
N VAL A 84 -10.05 -9.89 -0.35
CA VAL A 84 -9.82 -10.19 -1.78
C VAL A 84 -8.66 -11.18 -1.94
N ASP A 85 -8.91 -12.28 -2.64
CA ASP A 85 -7.87 -13.24 -3.02
C ASP A 85 -6.82 -12.57 -3.92
N GLY A 86 -5.54 -12.75 -3.58
CA GLY A 86 -4.42 -12.14 -4.30
C GLY A 86 -4.00 -10.77 -3.78
N VAL A 87 -4.71 -10.18 -2.82
CA VAL A 87 -4.22 -9.07 -2.00
C VAL A 87 -3.38 -9.65 -0.86
N ASP A 88 -2.16 -9.17 -0.68
CA ASP A 88 -1.24 -9.67 0.35
C ASP A 88 -1.37 -8.93 1.68
N GLY A 89 -1.99 -7.75 1.67
CA GLY A 89 -2.19 -6.95 2.86
C GLY A 89 -2.76 -5.57 2.55
N ILE A 90 -2.79 -4.71 3.56
CA ILE A 90 -3.19 -3.31 3.41
C ILE A 90 -2.07 -2.39 3.91
N PHE A 91 -1.80 -1.34 3.15
CA PHE A 91 -0.94 -0.23 3.56
C PHE A 91 -1.81 0.97 3.98
N VAL A 92 -1.52 1.57 5.13
CA VAL A 92 -2.27 2.74 5.61
C VAL A 92 -1.51 4.02 5.32
N GLY A 93 -2.21 5.01 4.71
CA GLY A 93 -1.73 6.37 4.49
C GLY A 93 -2.34 7.35 5.52
N PRO A 94 -1.73 7.56 6.70
CA PRO A 94 -2.36 8.28 7.81
C PRO A 94 -2.57 9.76 7.55
N TYR A 95 -1.80 10.37 6.65
CA TYR A 95 -1.93 11.79 6.33
C TYR A 95 -3.22 12.07 5.55
N ASP A 96 -3.42 11.39 4.43
CA ASP A 96 -4.61 11.55 3.60
C ASP A 96 -5.85 11.00 4.34
N LEU A 97 -5.70 9.91 5.10
CA LEU A 97 -6.75 9.40 5.97
C LEU A 97 -7.20 10.46 6.98
N SER A 98 -6.26 11.17 7.63
CA SER A 98 -6.60 12.24 8.57
C SER A 98 -7.37 13.39 7.92
N MET A 99 -6.97 13.78 6.72
CA MET A 99 -7.67 14.80 5.93
C MET A 99 -9.08 14.34 5.56
N SER A 100 -9.23 13.10 5.13
CA SER A 100 -10.52 12.49 4.80
C SER A 100 -11.46 12.39 6.02
N LEU A 101 -10.89 12.14 7.21
CA LEU A 101 -11.62 12.13 8.48
C LEU A 101 -11.84 13.52 9.07
N GLY A 102 -11.32 14.61 8.46
CA GLY A 102 -11.43 15.97 8.94
C GLY A 102 -10.70 16.20 10.26
N CYS A 103 -9.53 15.58 10.46
CA CYS A 103 -8.72 15.69 11.68
C CYS A 103 -7.22 15.81 11.38
N ARG A 104 -6.38 15.82 12.42
CA ARG A 104 -4.92 15.85 12.27
C ARG A 104 -4.34 14.44 12.23
N PRO A 105 -3.16 14.22 11.61
CA PRO A 105 -2.55 12.88 11.50
C PRO A 105 -2.29 12.15 12.82
N GLY A 106 -2.06 12.88 13.93
CA GLY A 106 -1.87 12.30 15.27
C GLY A 106 -3.13 12.27 16.15
N ASP A 107 -4.31 12.53 15.58
CA ASP A 107 -5.59 12.48 16.30
C ASP A 107 -5.94 11.03 16.68
N ASP A 108 -6.59 10.84 17.82
CA ASP A 108 -7.01 9.51 18.31
C ASP A 108 -7.89 8.76 17.32
N ARG A 109 -8.66 9.48 16.49
CA ARG A 109 -9.47 8.88 15.43
C ARG A 109 -8.60 8.18 14.37
N VAL A 110 -7.47 8.78 14.00
CA VAL A 110 -6.54 8.17 13.06
C VAL A 110 -5.86 6.95 13.69
N MET A 111 -5.46 7.05 14.95
CA MET A 111 -4.85 5.94 15.68
C MET A 111 -5.82 4.77 15.83
N THR A 112 -7.08 5.05 16.13
CA THR A 112 -8.15 4.03 16.19
C THR A 112 -8.38 3.38 14.82
N ALA A 113 -8.43 4.18 13.76
CA ALA A 113 -8.57 3.67 12.39
C ALA A 113 -7.40 2.76 11.98
N ILE A 114 -6.15 3.15 12.27
CA ILE A 114 -4.96 2.32 12.02
C ILE A 114 -5.09 0.99 12.77
N SER A 115 -5.44 1.02 14.07
CA SER A 115 -5.60 -0.19 14.88
C SER A 115 -6.68 -1.12 14.32
N SER A 116 -7.81 -0.57 13.89
CA SER A 116 -8.91 -1.33 13.29
C SER A 116 -8.49 -2.01 11.98
N VAL A 117 -7.76 -1.31 11.10
CA VAL A 117 -7.21 -1.91 9.87
C VAL A 117 -6.21 -3.02 10.19
N VAL A 118 -5.31 -2.79 11.16
CA VAL A 118 -4.31 -3.79 11.59
C VAL A 118 -4.99 -5.07 12.09
N GLU A 119 -6.00 -4.93 12.97
CA GLU A 119 -6.75 -6.08 13.48
C GLU A 119 -7.46 -6.85 12.37
N THR A 120 -8.12 -6.15 11.46
CA THR A 120 -8.82 -6.73 10.31
C THR A 120 -7.87 -7.52 9.43
N VAL A 121 -6.77 -6.91 9.01
CA VAL A 121 -5.80 -7.50 8.08
C VAL A 121 -5.08 -8.71 8.70
N ARG A 122 -4.75 -8.61 9.99
CA ARG A 122 -4.17 -9.74 10.75
C ARG A 122 -5.14 -10.89 10.92
N GLY A 123 -6.42 -10.60 11.08
CA GLY A 123 -7.47 -11.63 11.10
C GLY A 123 -7.49 -12.48 9.84
N GLU A 124 -7.11 -11.91 8.70
CA GLU A 124 -6.95 -12.59 7.41
C GLU A 124 -5.54 -13.22 7.22
N GLY A 125 -4.65 -13.10 8.20
CA GLY A 125 -3.26 -13.58 8.11
C GLY A 125 -2.40 -12.83 7.10
N LYS A 126 -2.72 -11.56 6.83
CA LYS A 126 -2.11 -10.73 5.78
C LYS A 126 -1.19 -9.64 6.35
N ILE A 127 -0.40 -9.02 5.48
CA ILE A 127 0.62 -8.02 5.81
C ILE A 127 -0.05 -6.67 6.13
N THR A 128 0.42 -6.01 7.17
CA THR A 128 0.03 -4.65 7.52
C THR A 128 1.18 -3.68 7.25
N GLY A 129 0.88 -2.55 6.62
CA GLY A 129 1.87 -1.52 6.33
C GLY A 129 1.42 -0.14 6.76
N LEU A 130 2.36 0.75 7.06
CA LEU A 130 2.11 2.12 7.47
C LEU A 130 3.17 3.06 6.93
N PHE A 131 2.76 4.24 6.44
CA PHE A 131 3.68 5.35 6.22
C PHE A 131 3.77 6.24 7.46
N THR A 132 4.99 6.60 7.86
CA THR A 132 5.19 7.60 8.91
C THR A 132 6.43 8.46 8.66
N ALA A 133 6.27 9.76 8.85
CA ALA A 133 7.38 10.72 8.93
C ALA A 133 7.34 11.50 10.25
N ARG A 134 6.51 11.08 11.21
CA ARG A 134 6.22 11.80 12.45
C ARG A 134 6.45 10.92 13.68
N PRO A 135 7.07 11.49 14.75
CA PRO A 135 7.28 10.74 15.99
C PRO A 135 5.99 10.25 16.66
N ASP A 136 4.91 10.99 16.55
CA ASP A 136 3.60 10.64 17.13
C ASP A 136 2.92 9.44 16.47
N LEU A 137 3.30 9.11 15.23
CA LEU A 137 2.86 7.90 14.54
C LEU A 137 3.80 6.70 14.74
N LEU A 138 4.96 6.87 15.37
CA LEU A 138 5.91 5.77 15.61
C LEU A 138 5.36 4.70 16.54
N ALA A 139 4.43 5.06 17.44
CA ALA A 139 3.76 4.07 18.28
C ALA A 139 2.92 3.10 17.44
N ALA A 140 2.23 3.60 16.41
CA ALA A 140 1.50 2.77 15.45
C ALA A 140 2.44 1.92 14.59
N ALA A 141 3.65 2.39 14.32
CA ALA A 141 4.66 1.64 13.56
C ALA A 141 5.11 0.34 14.24
N SER A 142 5.00 0.25 15.58
CA SER A 142 5.38 -0.95 16.33
C SER A 142 4.41 -2.12 16.17
N VAL A 143 3.22 -1.87 15.64
CA VAL A 143 2.17 -2.89 15.46
C VAL A 143 1.91 -3.27 14.01
N VAL A 144 2.75 -2.85 13.07
CA VAL A 144 2.64 -3.21 11.65
C VAL A 144 3.87 -3.99 11.19
N ASP A 145 3.73 -4.72 10.08
CA ASP A 145 4.80 -5.58 9.55
C ASP A 145 5.77 -4.80 8.65
N LEU A 146 5.28 -3.72 8.00
CA LEU A 146 6.04 -2.88 7.08
C LEU A 146 5.87 -1.41 7.44
N VAL A 147 6.98 -0.70 7.61
CA VAL A 147 6.97 0.74 7.86
C VAL A 147 7.74 1.48 6.76
N ALA A 148 7.07 2.36 6.04
CA ALA A 148 7.73 3.33 5.18
C ALA A 148 8.01 4.60 5.99
N VAL A 149 9.30 4.91 6.16
CA VAL A 149 9.74 6.03 6.98
C VAL A 149 10.19 7.18 6.07
N ASP A 150 9.38 8.24 6.07
CA ASP A 150 9.70 9.49 5.40
C ASP A 150 9.94 9.39 3.87
N THR A 151 10.29 10.52 3.28
CA THR A 151 10.70 10.60 1.88
C THR A 151 12.17 11.01 1.80
N ASP A 152 12.84 10.65 0.71
CA ASP A 152 14.21 11.06 0.40
C ASP A 152 14.38 12.60 0.43
N VAL A 153 13.42 13.34 -0.12
CA VAL A 153 13.41 14.81 -0.11
C VAL A 153 13.34 15.36 1.32
N SER A 154 12.47 14.81 2.16
CA SER A 154 12.34 15.27 3.55
C SER A 154 13.57 14.90 4.39
N ALA A 155 14.13 13.71 4.18
CA ALA A 155 15.35 13.26 4.85
C ALA A 155 16.53 14.16 4.47
N LEU A 156 16.67 14.50 3.18
CA LEU A 156 17.70 15.40 2.70
C LEU A 156 17.53 16.81 3.29
N ARG A 157 16.30 17.36 3.27
CA ARG A 157 16.02 18.69 3.86
C ARG A 157 16.38 18.74 5.34
N ARG A 158 16.00 17.72 6.13
CA ARG A 158 16.38 17.65 7.55
C ARG A 158 17.89 17.60 7.72
N GLY A 159 18.58 16.76 6.98
CA GLY A 159 20.04 16.67 7.04
C GLY A 159 20.73 17.99 6.70
N VAL A 160 20.22 18.75 5.71
CA VAL A 160 20.72 20.10 5.40
C VAL A 160 20.45 21.08 6.54
N THR A 161 19.23 21.08 7.10
CA THR A 161 18.87 21.94 8.23
C THR A 161 19.73 21.63 9.45
N ASP A 162 19.96 20.36 9.77
CA ASP A 162 20.80 19.97 10.91
C ASP A 162 22.28 20.36 10.76
N LEU A 163 22.76 20.46 9.51
CA LEU A 163 24.14 20.86 9.23
C LEU A 163 24.37 22.37 9.21
N PHE A 164 23.37 23.13 8.79
CA PHE A 164 23.53 24.57 8.52
C PHE A 164 22.66 25.47 9.42
N GLY A 165 21.86 24.90 10.30
CA GLY A 165 21.13 25.58 11.37
C GLY A 165 19.89 26.29 10.92
#